data_ab1701a330e78813f5eac41c44861527
#
_entry.id   ab1701a330e78813f5eac41c44861527
#
_cell.length_a   1.000
_cell.length_b   1.000
_cell.length_c   1.000
_cell.angle_alpha   90.00
_cell.angle_beta   90.00
_cell.angle_gamma   90.00
#
_symmetry.space_group_name_H-M   'P 1'
#
loop_
_entity.id
_entity.type
_entity.pdbx_description
1 polymer ?
#
loop_
_entity_poly.entity_id
_entity_poly.type
_entity_poly.pdbx_seq_one_letter_code
_entity_poly.pdbx_strand_id
1 'polypeptide(L)'
;MDQHTVLTYGDLQIPILTHEPDYSSGSRVLIAVHGFGGNMHSSVIGAIAEEMGFYNTHTIAFDFPAHGESPMHARELSLDTCQRSLLTVVDYAMARWPQAKEYCVLASSFGAYITLLAIDELKERMGRFKMVLRCPALRMNKVFLKLARTDDVGLMKKGRIICGYERKMELGYDFFEQLQTNNAVADHDMPMLILQGDQDELIDLEDVEFFRILNGKSCLVMIPGASHRFNHEGELDMIVDLARDWYLCEEVLLCEYR
;
A
#
# COMPACT_ATOMS: atom_id res chain seq x y z
N MET A 1 -14.64 16.56 -4.59
CA MET A 1 -15.68 16.10 -3.64
C MET A 1 -15.43 14.66 -3.26
N ASP A 2 -15.53 14.35 -1.97
CA ASP A 2 -15.34 13.00 -1.47
C ASP A 2 -16.62 12.19 -1.61
N GLN A 3 -16.51 10.99 -2.14
CA GLN A 3 -17.63 10.05 -2.25
C GLN A 3 -17.24 8.74 -1.59
N HIS A 4 -18.10 8.27 -0.70
CA HIS A 4 -17.97 6.97 -0.04
C HIS A 4 -19.00 6.01 -0.64
N THR A 5 -18.55 4.81 -0.98
CA THR A 5 -19.42 3.72 -1.47
C THR A 5 -18.80 2.35 -1.17
N VAL A 6 -19.52 1.29 -1.50
CA VAL A 6 -19.07 -0.08 -1.32
C VAL A 6 -19.13 -0.80 -2.66
N LEU A 7 -18.00 -1.36 -3.10
CA LEU A 7 -17.96 -2.25 -4.25
C LEU A 7 -18.29 -3.68 -3.81
N THR A 8 -18.93 -4.42 -4.70
CA THR A 8 -19.22 -5.84 -4.46
C THR A 8 -18.58 -6.69 -5.56
N TYR A 9 -17.82 -7.70 -5.14
CA TYR A 9 -17.22 -8.69 -6.03
C TYR A 9 -17.37 -10.10 -5.42
N GLY A 10 -18.30 -10.89 -5.94
CA GLY A 10 -18.72 -12.14 -5.27
C GLY A 10 -19.19 -11.85 -3.85
N ASP A 11 -18.57 -12.49 -2.87
CA ASP A 11 -18.87 -12.31 -1.45
C ASP A 11 -18.09 -11.13 -0.81
N LEU A 12 -17.16 -10.52 -1.56
CA LEU A 12 -16.38 -9.38 -1.05
C LEU A 12 -17.19 -8.09 -1.10
N GLN A 13 -17.24 -7.39 0.03
CA GLN A 13 -17.72 -6.03 0.13
C GLN A 13 -16.50 -5.14 0.45
N ILE A 14 -16.19 -4.23 -0.47
CA ILE A 14 -14.98 -3.41 -0.44
C ILE A 14 -15.41 -1.95 -0.27
N PRO A 15 -15.34 -1.39 0.94
CA PRO A 15 -15.55 0.03 1.14
C PRO A 15 -14.50 0.84 0.41
N ILE A 16 -14.92 1.87 -0.32
CA ILE A 16 -14.04 2.78 -1.06
C ILE A 16 -14.34 4.23 -0.73
N LEU A 17 -13.31 5.04 -0.78
CA LEU A 17 -13.37 6.50 -0.70
C LEU A 17 -12.72 7.08 -1.96
N THR A 18 -13.44 7.94 -2.68
CA THR A 18 -12.88 8.66 -3.83
C THR A 18 -12.76 10.14 -3.52
N HIS A 19 -11.63 10.74 -3.90
CA HIS A 19 -11.41 12.17 -3.92
C HIS A 19 -11.34 12.61 -5.37
N GLU A 20 -12.28 13.46 -5.77
CA GLU A 20 -12.34 13.99 -7.13
C GLU A 20 -11.91 15.47 -7.11
N PRO A 21 -10.97 15.88 -8.00
CA PRO A 21 -10.60 17.29 -8.12
C PRO A 21 -11.80 18.11 -8.61
N ASP A 22 -11.78 19.41 -8.32
CA ASP A 22 -12.87 20.33 -8.69
C ASP A 22 -13.05 20.48 -10.21
N TYR A 23 -12.04 20.12 -10.99
CA TYR A 23 -12.04 20.16 -12.44
C TYR A 23 -12.27 18.77 -13.02
N SER A 24 -13.30 18.61 -13.82
CA SER A 24 -13.82 17.34 -14.34
C SER A 24 -12.92 16.60 -15.34
N SER A 25 -11.71 17.07 -15.60
CA SER A 25 -10.81 16.55 -16.62
C SER A 25 -9.62 15.76 -16.06
N GLY A 26 -9.76 15.14 -14.88
CA GLY A 26 -8.67 14.36 -14.25
C GLY A 26 -7.94 13.48 -15.24
N SER A 27 -6.65 13.77 -15.46
CA SER A 27 -5.82 13.02 -16.40
C SER A 27 -5.07 11.88 -15.74
N ARG A 28 -5.08 11.85 -14.39
CA ARG A 28 -4.37 10.86 -13.58
C ARG A 28 -5.31 10.23 -12.55
N VAL A 29 -5.05 8.96 -12.25
CA VAL A 29 -5.72 8.23 -11.17
C VAL A 29 -4.67 7.71 -10.19
N LEU A 30 -4.86 7.99 -8.91
CA LEU A 30 -4.05 7.47 -7.81
C LEU A 30 -4.86 6.42 -7.03
N ILE A 31 -4.34 5.20 -6.98
CA ILE A 31 -4.86 4.12 -6.13
C ILE A 31 -4.05 4.13 -4.82
N ALA A 32 -4.71 4.36 -3.70
CA ALA A 32 -4.09 4.44 -2.39
C ALA A 32 -4.40 3.21 -1.54
N VAL A 33 -3.33 2.51 -1.11
CA VAL A 33 -3.39 1.19 -0.48
C VAL A 33 -2.79 1.27 0.94
N HIS A 34 -3.64 1.12 1.95
CA HIS A 34 -3.23 1.24 3.36
C HIS A 34 -2.44 0.02 3.88
N GLY A 35 -1.78 0.19 5.02
CA GLY A 35 -1.05 -0.87 5.72
C GLY A 35 -1.92 -1.74 6.64
N PHE A 36 -1.32 -2.77 7.24
CA PHE A 36 -2.00 -3.67 8.17
C PHE A 36 -2.52 -2.92 9.41
N GLY A 37 -3.79 -3.16 9.74
CA GLY A 37 -4.49 -2.43 10.81
C GLY A 37 -4.90 -0.99 10.46
N GLY A 38 -4.54 -0.50 9.26
CA GLY A 38 -4.94 0.80 8.74
C GLY A 38 -6.34 0.80 8.10
N ASN A 39 -6.65 1.88 7.40
CA ASN A 39 -7.90 2.04 6.65
C ASN A 39 -7.76 3.15 5.59
N MET A 40 -8.78 3.32 4.76
CA MET A 40 -8.85 4.31 3.68
C MET A 40 -8.81 5.77 4.17
N HIS A 41 -9.07 6.03 5.46
CA HIS A 41 -9.03 7.37 6.06
C HIS A 41 -7.69 7.69 6.74
N SER A 42 -6.63 6.93 6.45
CA SER A 42 -5.33 7.23 7.06
C SER A 42 -4.83 8.62 6.66
N SER A 43 -4.13 9.31 7.58
CA SER A 43 -3.65 10.68 7.38
C SER A 43 -2.77 10.82 6.11
N VAL A 44 -1.92 9.83 5.83
CA VAL A 44 -1.05 9.87 4.65
C VAL A 44 -1.86 9.77 3.35
N ILE A 45 -2.92 8.96 3.33
CA ILE A 45 -3.82 8.85 2.16
C ILE A 45 -4.57 10.16 1.96
N GLY A 46 -5.14 10.72 3.02
CA GLY A 46 -5.86 11.99 2.95
C GLY A 46 -4.98 13.15 2.47
N ALA A 47 -3.78 13.29 3.05
CA ALA A 47 -2.86 14.36 2.68
C ALA A 47 -2.37 14.26 1.22
N ILE A 48 -2.03 13.05 0.75
CA ILE A 48 -1.62 12.86 -0.65
C ILE A 48 -2.82 13.03 -1.61
N ALA A 49 -4.02 12.61 -1.22
CA ALA A 49 -5.22 12.81 -2.03
C ALA A 49 -5.55 14.30 -2.21
N GLU A 50 -5.45 15.08 -1.14
CA GLU A 50 -5.62 16.53 -1.16
C GLU A 50 -4.57 17.19 -2.05
N GLU A 51 -3.29 16.91 -1.83
CA GLU A 51 -2.19 17.47 -2.62
C GLU A 51 -2.31 17.12 -4.10
N MET A 52 -2.52 15.86 -4.43
CA MET A 52 -2.64 15.42 -5.82
C MET A 52 -3.92 15.92 -6.51
N GLY A 53 -4.94 16.29 -5.74
CA GLY A 53 -6.14 16.97 -6.23
C GLY A 53 -5.83 18.28 -6.92
N PHE A 54 -4.86 19.08 -6.42
CA PHE A 54 -4.40 20.32 -7.05
C PHE A 54 -3.73 20.06 -8.43
N TYR A 55 -3.27 18.84 -8.67
CA TYR A 55 -2.65 18.41 -9.93
C TYR A 55 -3.59 17.56 -10.78
N ASN A 56 -4.88 17.77 -10.64
CA ASN A 56 -5.92 17.15 -11.48
C ASN A 56 -5.90 15.61 -11.43
N THR A 57 -5.70 15.05 -10.23
CA THR A 57 -5.63 13.62 -9.99
C THR A 57 -6.87 13.16 -9.22
N HIS A 58 -7.57 12.16 -9.75
CA HIS A 58 -8.57 11.42 -8.99
C HIS A 58 -7.86 10.45 -8.06
N THR A 59 -8.26 10.40 -6.79
CA THR A 59 -7.73 9.41 -5.85
C THR A 59 -8.84 8.45 -5.42
N ILE A 60 -8.52 7.16 -5.38
CA ILE A 60 -9.35 6.12 -4.80
C ILE A 60 -8.57 5.38 -3.72
N ALA A 61 -9.14 5.35 -2.53
CA ALA A 61 -8.69 4.53 -1.42
C ALA A 61 -9.74 3.48 -1.07
N PHE A 62 -9.35 2.41 -0.43
CA PHE A 62 -10.26 1.34 -0.05
C PHE A 62 -9.84 0.67 1.23
N ASP A 63 -10.76 -0.06 1.85
CA ASP A 63 -10.47 -0.90 3.00
C ASP A 63 -10.27 -2.35 2.57
N PHE A 64 -9.12 -2.91 2.94
CA PHE A 64 -8.89 -4.35 2.81
C PHE A 64 -9.93 -5.15 3.61
N PRO A 65 -10.16 -6.42 3.24
CA PRO A 65 -10.93 -7.35 4.05
C PRO A 65 -10.49 -7.32 5.52
N ALA A 66 -11.44 -7.29 6.43
CA ALA A 66 -11.25 -7.19 7.87
C ALA A 66 -10.62 -5.88 8.39
N HIS A 67 -10.40 -4.89 7.55
CA HIS A 67 -9.87 -3.58 7.92
C HIS A 67 -10.96 -2.49 7.77
N GLY A 68 -10.73 -1.35 8.44
CA GLY A 68 -11.60 -0.19 8.31
C GLY A 68 -13.07 -0.52 8.49
N GLU A 69 -13.85 -0.23 7.46
CA GLU A 69 -15.30 -0.47 7.39
C GLU A 69 -15.68 -1.79 6.72
N SER A 70 -14.69 -2.61 6.33
CA SER A 70 -14.97 -3.94 5.76
C SER A 70 -15.76 -4.80 6.75
N PRO A 71 -16.88 -5.41 6.32
CA PRO A 71 -17.69 -6.28 7.17
C PRO A 71 -17.07 -7.66 7.39
N MET A 72 -16.01 -8.01 6.65
CA MET A 72 -15.38 -9.32 6.74
C MET A 72 -14.75 -9.56 8.11
N HIS A 73 -14.90 -10.76 8.63
CA HIS A 73 -14.30 -11.13 9.89
C HIS A 73 -12.78 -11.37 9.75
N ALA A 74 -11.98 -10.96 10.73
CA ALA A 74 -10.52 -11.04 10.67
C ALA A 74 -9.97 -12.47 10.45
N ARG A 75 -10.69 -13.50 10.86
CA ARG A 75 -10.32 -14.90 10.64
C ARG A 75 -10.46 -15.36 9.18
N GLU A 76 -11.18 -14.59 8.38
CA GLU A 76 -11.41 -14.88 6.96
C GLU A 76 -10.41 -14.14 6.06
N LEU A 77 -9.51 -13.33 6.67
CA LEU A 77 -8.48 -12.61 5.95
C LEU A 77 -7.54 -13.58 5.25
N SER A 78 -7.34 -13.36 3.96
CA SER A 78 -6.39 -14.11 3.14
C SER A 78 -5.69 -13.20 2.13
N LEU A 79 -4.53 -13.63 1.61
CA LEU A 79 -3.83 -12.90 0.56
C LEU A 79 -4.68 -12.81 -0.71
N ASP A 80 -5.40 -13.88 -1.06
CA ASP A 80 -6.30 -13.92 -2.21
C ASP A 80 -7.41 -12.87 -2.10
N THR A 81 -8.08 -12.76 -0.95
CA THR A 81 -9.13 -11.75 -0.76
C THR A 81 -8.58 -10.33 -0.81
N CYS A 82 -7.36 -10.10 -0.29
CA CYS A 82 -6.69 -8.80 -0.37
C CYS A 82 -6.31 -8.42 -1.81
N GLN A 83 -5.70 -9.35 -2.56
CA GLN A 83 -5.34 -9.11 -3.96
C GLN A 83 -6.58 -8.87 -4.83
N ARG A 84 -7.62 -9.69 -4.68
CA ARG A 84 -8.89 -9.49 -5.40
C ARG A 84 -9.54 -8.15 -5.07
N SER A 85 -9.49 -7.70 -3.83
CA SER A 85 -9.99 -6.37 -3.45
C SER A 85 -9.23 -5.27 -4.18
N LEU A 86 -7.89 -5.31 -4.18
CA LEU A 86 -7.06 -4.35 -4.90
C LEU A 86 -7.39 -4.33 -6.41
N LEU A 87 -7.43 -5.51 -7.04
CA LEU A 87 -7.71 -5.61 -8.48
C LEU A 87 -9.12 -5.13 -8.84
N THR A 88 -10.11 -5.42 -8.00
CA THR A 88 -11.49 -4.91 -8.18
C THR A 88 -11.55 -3.38 -8.09
N VAL A 89 -10.79 -2.79 -7.16
CA VAL A 89 -10.70 -1.32 -7.03
C VAL A 89 -10.03 -0.71 -8.26
N VAL A 90 -8.98 -1.34 -8.79
CA VAL A 90 -8.33 -0.89 -10.03
C VAL A 90 -9.29 -0.96 -11.21
N ASP A 91 -9.99 -2.08 -11.39
CA ASP A 91 -10.97 -2.25 -12.47
C ASP A 91 -12.10 -1.21 -12.37
N TYR A 92 -12.59 -0.93 -11.15
CA TYR A 92 -13.57 0.14 -10.91
C TYR A 92 -13.00 1.52 -11.26
N ALA A 93 -11.80 1.84 -10.83
CA ALA A 93 -11.16 3.13 -11.10
C ALA A 93 -10.99 3.37 -12.61
N MET A 94 -10.57 2.35 -13.35
CA MET A 94 -10.43 2.42 -14.81
C MET A 94 -11.79 2.62 -15.51
N ALA A 95 -12.83 1.95 -15.04
CA ALA A 95 -14.19 2.12 -15.57
C ALA A 95 -14.80 3.48 -15.19
N ARG A 96 -14.50 3.99 -13.99
CA ARG A 96 -15.01 5.26 -13.47
C ARG A 96 -14.39 6.47 -14.19
N TRP A 97 -13.07 6.38 -14.50
CA TRP A 97 -12.32 7.46 -15.12
C TRP A 97 -11.62 7.00 -16.42
N PRO A 98 -12.41 6.64 -17.46
CA PRO A 98 -11.87 6.05 -18.69
C PRO A 98 -11.00 7.01 -19.52
N GLN A 99 -11.06 8.31 -19.21
CA GLN A 99 -10.23 9.34 -19.85
C GLN A 99 -8.84 9.50 -19.19
N ALA A 100 -8.59 8.81 -18.06
CA ALA A 100 -7.30 8.86 -17.40
C ALA A 100 -6.20 8.32 -18.31
N LYS A 101 -5.08 9.03 -18.36
CA LYS A 101 -3.92 8.69 -19.17
C LYS A 101 -2.79 8.10 -18.35
N GLU A 102 -2.79 8.36 -17.06
CA GLU A 102 -1.74 7.95 -16.12
C GLU A 102 -2.36 7.30 -14.89
N TYR A 103 -1.74 6.23 -14.45
CA TYR A 103 -2.07 5.55 -13.21
C TYR A 103 -0.90 5.64 -12.24
N CYS A 104 -1.22 5.85 -10.96
CA CYS A 104 -0.28 5.90 -9.86
C CYS A 104 -0.77 5.00 -8.73
N VAL A 105 0.16 4.44 -7.99
CA VAL A 105 -0.14 3.64 -6.80
C VAL A 105 0.66 4.17 -5.62
N LEU A 106 0.00 4.50 -4.52
CA LEU A 106 0.60 4.68 -3.20
C LEU A 106 0.31 3.44 -2.38
N ALA A 107 1.34 2.76 -1.91
CA ALA A 107 1.14 1.56 -1.11
C ALA A 107 2.00 1.59 0.16
N SER A 108 1.37 1.42 1.32
CA SER A 108 2.03 1.47 2.63
C SER A 108 2.17 0.09 3.26
N SER A 109 3.35 -0.27 3.73
CA SER A 109 3.61 -1.45 4.56
C SER A 109 3.01 -2.74 3.99
N PHE A 110 2.00 -3.32 4.66
CA PHE A 110 1.23 -4.47 4.15
C PHE A 110 0.60 -4.21 2.79
N GLY A 111 0.08 -3.00 2.56
CA GLY A 111 -0.45 -2.61 1.25
C GLY A 111 0.61 -2.70 0.14
N ALA A 112 1.85 -2.32 0.45
CA ALA A 112 2.97 -2.49 -0.49
C ALA A 112 3.25 -3.98 -0.79
N TYR A 113 3.19 -4.84 0.23
CA TYR A 113 3.33 -6.28 0.06
C TYR A 113 2.25 -6.85 -0.88
N ILE A 114 0.98 -6.52 -0.64
CA ILE A 114 -0.14 -6.99 -1.49
C ILE A 114 0.00 -6.45 -2.92
N THR A 115 0.38 -5.17 -3.07
CA THR A 115 0.58 -4.54 -4.39
C THR A 115 1.69 -5.23 -5.17
N LEU A 116 2.80 -5.56 -4.52
CA LEU A 116 3.93 -6.27 -5.15
C LEU A 116 3.56 -7.72 -5.52
N LEU A 117 2.75 -8.41 -4.73
CA LEU A 117 2.25 -9.75 -5.08
C LEU A 117 1.32 -9.73 -6.29
N ALA A 118 0.58 -8.63 -6.51
CA ALA A 118 -0.36 -8.48 -7.62
C ALA A 118 0.23 -7.67 -8.80
N ILE A 119 1.55 -7.46 -8.84
CA ILE A 119 2.14 -6.47 -9.74
C ILE A 119 1.98 -6.82 -11.23
N ASP A 120 2.00 -8.09 -11.57
CA ASP A 120 1.86 -8.52 -12.97
C ASP A 120 0.42 -8.30 -13.45
N GLU A 121 -0.58 -8.62 -12.62
CA GLU A 121 -1.98 -8.34 -12.91
C GLU A 121 -2.28 -6.83 -12.97
N LEU A 122 -1.56 -6.02 -12.18
CA LEU A 122 -1.65 -4.57 -12.25
C LEU A 122 -1.05 -4.02 -13.54
N LYS A 123 0.09 -4.56 -13.99
CA LYS A 123 0.69 -4.21 -15.28
C LYS A 123 -0.19 -4.60 -16.46
N GLU A 124 -0.85 -5.75 -16.40
CA GLU A 124 -1.79 -6.19 -17.44
C GLU A 124 -2.99 -5.24 -17.58
N ARG A 125 -3.48 -4.68 -16.47
CA ARG A 125 -4.62 -3.74 -16.46
C ARG A 125 -4.22 -2.32 -16.84
N MET A 126 -3.27 -1.76 -16.11
CA MET A 126 -2.92 -0.34 -16.18
C MET A 126 -1.78 -0.05 -17.17
N GLY A 127 -1.08 -1.08 -17.65
CA GLY A 127 0.14 -0.89 -18.44
C GLY A 127 1.27 -0.31 -17.59
N ARG A 128 1.84 0.79 -18.04
CA ARG A 128 2.86 1.53 -17.26
C ARG A 128 2.19 2.40 -16.20
N PHE A 129 2.62 2.30 -14.97
CA PHE A 129 2.17 3.15 -13.87
C PHE A 129 3.34 3.52 -12.96
N LYS A 130 3.17 4.57 -12.17
CA LYS A 130 4.15 5.00 -11.16
C LYS A 130 3.75 4.49 -9.79
N MET A 131 4.74 4.09 -8.99
CA MET A 131 4.49 3.54 -7.68
C MET A 131 5.36 4.20 -6.61
N VAL A 132 4.75 4.52 -5.47
CA VAL A 132 5.41 4.92 -4.24
C VAL A 132 5.12 3.86 -3.19
N LEU A 133 6.18 3.28 -2.64
CA LEU A 133 6.15 2.31 -1.55
C LEU A 133 6.62 2.98 -0.27
N ARG A 134 5.75 3.08 0.71
CA ARG A 134 6.06 3.63 2.03
C ARG A 134 6.28 2.51 3.04
N CYS A 135 7.51 2.40 3.58
CA CYS A 135 7.91 1.35 4.52
C CYS A 135 7.41 -0.05 4.09
N PRO A 136 7.79 -0.53 2.89
CA PRO A 136 7.21 -1.74 2.33
C PRO A 136 7.51 -2.98 3.17
N ALA A 137 6.47 -3.74 3.54
CA ALA A 137 6.60 -4.98 4.30
C ALA A 137 7.04 -6.14 3.39
N LEU A 138 8.22 -6.03 2.80
CA LEU A 138 8.75 -6.95 1.78
C LEU A 138 8.77 -8.41 2.24
N ARG A 139 9.08 -8.65 3.51
CA ARG A 139 8.99 -9.95 4.17
C ARG A 139 7.89 -9.91 5.23
N MET A 140 6.65 -9.89 4.79
CA MET A 140 5.49 -9.72 5.68
C MET A 140 5.40 -10.78 6.78
N ASN A 141 5.92 -11.98 6.57
CA ASN A 141 6.03 -13.01 7.60
C ASN A 141 6.87 -12.56 8.81
N LYS A 142 8.00 -11.87 8.60
CA LYS A 142 8.82 -11.30 9.69
C LYS A 142 8.08 -10.17 10.40
N VAL A 143 7.49 -9.24 9.62
CA VAL A 143 6.70 -8.13 10.15
C VAL A 143 5.53 -8.63 10.99
N PHE A 144 4.86 -9.68 10.51
CA PHE A 144 3.76 -10.31 11.23
C PHE A 144 4.18 -10.83 12.61
N LEU A 145 5.35 -11.50 12.72
CA LEU A 145 5.88 -11.96 14.01
C LEU A 145 6.16 -10.81 14.97
N LYS A 146 6.73 -9.72 14.48
CA LYS A 146 6.94 -8.51 15.29
C LYS A 146 5.60 -7.91 15.76
N LEU A 147 4.59 -7.83 14.90
CA LEU A 147 3.25 -7.34 15.22
C LEU A 147 2.50 -8.28 16.20
N ALA A 148 2.69 -9.58 16.07
CA ALA A 148 2.11 -10.58 16.97
C ALA A 148 2.85 -10.66 18.32
N ARG A 149 4.05 -10.07 18.40
CA ARG A 149 4.94 -10.10 19.58
C ARG A 149 5.24 -11.51 20.07
N THR A 150 5.35 -12.43 19.14
CA THR A 150 5.70 -13.83 19.41
C THR A 150 6.38 -14.45 18.19
N ASP A 151 7.32 -15.30 18.44
CA ASP A 151 7.99 -16.19 17.49
C ASP A 151 7.60 -17.67 17.71
N ASP A 152 6.78 -17.94 18.71
CA ASP A 152 6.31 -19.29 19.03
C ASP A 152 5.21 -19.74 18.05
N VAL A 153 5.66 -20.32 16.94
CA VAL A 153 4.78 -20.92 15.93
C VAL A 153 3.89 -22.04 16.52
N GLY A 154 4.33 -22.69 17.59
CA GLY A 154 3.54 -23.72 18.28
C GLY A 154 2.33 -23.15 18.98
N LEU A 155 2.44 -21.95 19.59
CA LEU A 155 1.31 -21.23 20.15
C LEU A 155 0.38 -20.72 19.06
N MET A 156 0.92 -20.23 17.95
CA MET A 156 0.15 -19.77 16.80
C MET A 156 -0.76 -20.86 16.24
N LYS A 157 -0.24 -22.09 16.11
CA LYS A 157 -1.02 -23.26 15.63
C LYS A 157 -2.20 -23.64 16.52
N LYS A 158 -2.18 -23.25 17.80
CA LYS A 158 -3.23 -23.57 18.77
C LYS A 158 -4.45 -22.63 18.72
N GLY A 159 -4.45 -21.63 17.85
CA GLY A 159 -5.70 -20.99 17.47
C GLY A 159 -5.75 -19.49 17.31
N ARG A 160 -5.30 -18.66 18.24
CA ARG A 160 -5.60 -17.22 18.20
C ARG A 160 -4.33 -16.40 18.09
N ILE A 161 -4.11 -15.77 16.95
CA ILE A 161 -3.02 -14.82 16.77
C ILE A 161 -3.62 -13.42 16.87
N ILE A 162 -3.25 -12.71 17.94
CA ILE A 162 -3.63 -11.30 18.08
C ILE A 162 -2.48 -10.47 17.52
N CYS A 163 -2.75 -9.76 16.44
CA CYS A 163 -1.75 -8.99 15.70
C CYS A 163 -2.20 -7.54 15.54
N GLY A 164 -1.25 -6.62 15.53
CA GLY A 164 -1.46 -5.21 15.24
C GLY A 164 -1.04 -4.26 16.35
N TYR A 165 -1.01 -2.96 16.02
CA TYR A 165 -0.67 -1.87 16.93
C TYR A 165 -1.88 -1.43 17.79
N GLU A 166 -2.61 -0.44 17.27
CA GLU A 166 -3.78 0.14 17.95
C GLU A 166 -5.00 -0.74 17.73
N ARG A 167 -5.23 -1.14 16.48
CA ARG A 167 -6.27 -2.11 16.16
C ARG A 167 -5.68 -3.51 16.22
N LYS A 168 -6.10 -4.27 17.20
CA LYS A 168 -5.73 -5.68 17.32
C LYS A 168 -6.74 -6.54 16.58
N MET A 169 -6.24 -7.41 15.71
CA MET A 169 -7.04 -8.37 14.95
C MET A 169 -6.73 -9.78 15.38
N GLU A 170 -7.76 -10.58 15.53
CA GLU A 170 -7.65 -12.00 15.79
C GLU A 170 -7.64 -12.77 14.48
N LEU A 171 -6.48 -13.29 14.11
CA LEU A 171 -6.25 -13.94 12.82
C LEU A 171 -6.16 -15.46 12.95
N GLY A 172 -6.49 -16.17 11.87
CA GLY A 172 -6.23 -17.59 11.73
C GLY A 172 -4.75 -17.88 11.45
N TYR A 173 -4.29 -19.09 11.83
CA TYR A 173 -2.95 -19.55 11.50
C TYR A 173 -2.74 -19.66 9.98
N ASP A 174 -3.78 -19.97 9.23
CA ASP A 174 -3.76 -20.11 7.77
C ASP A 174 -3.27 -18.82 7.07
N PHE A 175 -3.58 -17.63 7.64
CA PHE A 175 -3.06 -16.39 7.11
C PHE A 175 -1.54 -16.29 7.26
N PHE A 176 -1.00 -16.69 8.42
CA PHE A 176 0.45 -16.74 8.64
C PHE A 176 1.16 -17.74 7.71
N GLU A 177 0.56 -18.90 7.45
CA GLU A 177 1.09 -19.87 6.50
C GLU A 177 1.17 -19.29 5.08
N GLN A 178 0.15 -18.53 4.65
CA GLN A 178 0.17 -17.82 3.38
C GLN A 178 1.33 -16.82 3.32
N LEU A 179 1.60 -16.07 4.41
CA LEU A 179 2.73 -15.13 4.46
C LEU A 179 4.10 -15.83 4.37
N GLN A 180 4.21 -17.07 4.83
CA GLN A 180 5.47 -17.83 4.74
C GLN A 180 5.78 -18.34 3.33
N THR A 181 4.74 -18.59 2.54
CA THR A 181 4.86 -19.18 1.19
C THR A 181 4.86 -18.15 0.07
N ASN A 182 4.47 -16.89 0.36
CA ASN A 182 4.43 -15.81 -0.62
C ASN A 182 5.51 -14.78 -0.32
N ASN A 183 6.27 -14.40 -1.35
CA ASN A 183 7.40 -13.50 -1.23
C ASN A 183 7.25 -12.32 -2.20
N ALA A 184 7.28 -11.10 -1.68
CA ALA A 184 7.25 -9.88 -2.50
C ALA A 184 8.64 -9.43 -2.97
N VAL A 185 9.72 -10.09 -2.50
CA VAL A 185 11.09 -9.77 -2.90
C VAL A 185 11.40 -10.45 -4.23
N ALA A 186 11.18 -9.71 -5.30
CA ALA A 186 11.46 -10.12 -6.68
C ALA A 186 11.94 -8.91 -7.49
N ASP A 187 12.54 -9.15 -8.66
CA ASP A 187 12.77 -8.10 -9.66
C ASP A 187 11.46 -7.85 -10.41
N HIS A 188 10.92 -6.67 -10.25
CA HIS A 188 9.64 -6.28 -10.86
C HIS A 188 9.81 -5.47 -12.15
N ASP A 189 11.04 -5.18 -12.56
CA ASP A 189 11.39 -4.43 -13.78
C ASP A 189 10.56 -3.15 -13.99
N MET A 190 10.35 -2.38 -12.92
CA MET A 190 9.65 -1.10 -13.00
C MET A 190 10.24 -0.06 -12.03
N PRO A 191 10.15 1.23 -12.37
CA PRO A 191 10.58 2.29 -11.47
C PRO A 191 9.61 2.44 -10.30
N MET A 192 10.17 2.49 -9.07
CA MET A 192 9.44 2.70 -7.82
C MET A 192 10.18 3.73 -6.97
N LEU A 193 9.45 4.59 -6.27
CA LEU A 193 9.99 5.37 -5.15
C LEU A 193 9.73 4.60 -3.86
N ILE A 194 10.79 4.33 -3.11
CA ILE A 194 10.72 3.68 -1.81
C ILE A 194 11.03 4.74 -0.75
N LEU A 195 10.09 5.00 0.15
CA LEU A 195 10.23 5.90 1.28
C LEU A 195 10.36 5.06 2.55
N GLN A 196 11.52 5.15 3.22
CA GLN A 196 11.84 4.31 4.37
C GLN A 196 12.39 5.13 5.53
N GLY A 197 11.84 4.96 6.72
CA GLY A 197 12.40 5.52 7.94
C GLY A 197 13.62 4.71 8.42
N ASP A 198 14.69 5.37 8.82
CA ASP A 198 15.90 4.69 9.32
C ASP A 198 15.76 4.16 10.75
N GLN A 199 14.71 4.57 11.47
CA GLN A 199 14.34 4.08 12.80
C GLN A 199 13.07 3.19 12.74
N ASP A 200 12.81 2.56 11.59
CA ASP A 200 11.66 1.67 11.42
C ASP A 200 11.84 0.40 12.26
N GLU A 201 10.97 0.22 13.24
CA GLU A 201 11.01 -0.90 14.18
C GLU A 201 10.42 -2.20 13.61
N LEU A 202 9.69 -2.11 12.48
CA LEU A 202 9.04 -3.27 11.85
C LEU A 202 9.81 -3.81 10.66
N ILE A 203 10.29 -2.92 9.80
CA ILE A 203 10.92 -3.29 8.54
C ILE A 203 12.43 -3.40 8.75
N ASP A 204 13.00 -4.52 8.35
CA ASP A 204 14.45 -4.69 8.36
C ASP A 204 15.05 -3.92 7.19
N LEU A 205 15.92 -2.95 7.46
CA LEU A 205 16.51 -2.08 6.43
C LEU A 205 17.31 -2.87 5.40
N GLU A 206 17.97 -3.96 5.81
CA GLU A 206 18.67 -4.86 4.91
C GLU A 206 17.75 -5.46 3.83
N ASP A 207 16.49 -5.79 4.17
CA ASP A 207 15.51 -6.29 3.22
C ASP A 207 15.13 -5.21 2.20
N VAL A 208 15.04 -3.94 2.62
CA VAL A 208 14.74 -2.79 1.75
C VAL A 208 15.90 -2.47 0.81
N GLU A 209 17.13 -2.45 1.33
CA GLU A 209 18.34 -2.24 0.53
C GLU A 209 18.52 -3.36 -0.51
N PHE A 210 18.33 -4.60 -0.11
CA PHE A 210 18.39 -5.74 -1.02
C PHE A 210 17.32 -5.63 -2.12
N PHE A 211 16.09 -5.28 -1.76
CA PHE A 211 15.00 -5.08 -2.72
C PHE A 211 15.32 -3.95 -3.71
N ARG A 212 15.88 -2.82 -3.24
CA ARG A 212 16.30 -1.72 -4.11
C ARG A 212 17.41 -2.15 -5.08
N ILE A 213 18.39 -2.94 -4.61
CA ILE A 213 19.46 -3.45 -5.47
C ILE A 213 18.88 -4.36 -6.55
N LEU A 214 17.96 -5.24 -6.19
CA LEU A 214 17.30 -6.15 -7.12
C LEU A 214 16.45 -5.38 -8.15
N ASN A 215 15.81 -4.29 -7.73
CA ASN A 215 15.00 -3.41 -8.56
C ASN A 215 15.79 -2.13 -8.91
N GLY A 216 16.82 -2.25 -9.75
CA GLY A 216 17.78 -1.19 -10.04
C GLY A 216 17.20 0.11 -10.64
N LYS A 217 15.94 0.09 -11.11
CA LYS A 217 15.19 1.28 -11.56
C LYS A 217 14.51 2.02 -10.42
N SER A 218 14.56 1.48 -9.19
CA SER A 218 13.90 2.07 -8.02
C SER A 218 14.80 3.07 -7.31
N CYS A 219 14.19 4.09 -6.75
CA CYS A 219 14.81 5.09 -5.89
C CYS A 219 14.46 4.80 -4.44
N LEU A 220 15.48 4.75 -3.56
CA LEU A 220 15.29 4.64 -2.12
C LEU A 220 15.64 5.98 -1.47
N VAL A 221 14.67 6.56 -0.77
CA VAL A 221 14.86 7.73 0.09
C VAL A 221 14.75 7.29 1.54
N MET A 222 15.88 7.35 2.25
CA MET A 222 15.93 7.13 3.69
C MET A 222 15.57 8.42 4.42
N ILE A 223 14.59 8.36 5.33
CA ILE A 223 14.15 9.53 6.10
C ILE A 223 14.74 9.43 7.51
N PRO A 224 15.72 10.31 7.85
CA PRO A 224 16.44 10.22 9.10
C PRO A 224 15.53 10.42 10.32
N GLY A 225 15.66 9.54 11.32
CA GLY A 225 14.91 9.59 12.57
C GLY A 225 13.48 9.06 12.47
N ALA A 226 12.99 8.81 11.26
CA ALA A 226 11.61 8.38 11.07
C ALA A 226 11.38 6.91 11.46
N SER A 227 10.30 6.67 12.22
CA SER A 227 9.80 5.35 12.57
C SER A 227 8.92 4.77 11.44
N HIS A 228 8.41 3.55 11.61
CA HIS A 228 7.47 2.93 10.66
C HIS A 228 6.25 3.80 10.35
N ARG A 229 5.79 4.58 11.32
CA ARG A 229 4.54 5.35 11.22
C ARG A 229 4.73 6.78 10.72
N PHE A 230 5.93 7.33 10.73
CA PHE A 230 6.20 8.73 10.38
C PHE A 230 5.33 9.68 11.24
N ASN A 231 5.56 9.66 12.55
CA ASN A 231 4.72 10.38 13.51
C ASN A 231 5.31 11.72 13.97
N HIS A 232 6.53 12.07 13.54
CA HIS A 232 7.15 13.34 13.92
C HIS A 232 6.65 14.48 13.02
N GLU A 233 6.75 15.68 13.55
CA GLU A 233 6.38 16.92 12.85
C GLU A 233 7.16 17.05 11.53
N GLY A 234 6.47 17.37 10.44
CA GLY A 234 7.05 17.55 9.10
C GLY A 234 7.30 16.27 8.30
N GLU A 235 7.26 15.07 8.92
CA GLU A 235 7.49 13.82 8.19
C GLU A 235 6.37 13.53 7.18
N LEU A 236 5.13 13.85 7.53
CA LEU A 236 4.00 13.68 6.62
C LEU A 236 4.13 14.59 5.39
N ASP A 237 4.46 15.86 5.61
CA ASP A 237 4.65 16.83 4.52
C ASP A 237 5.77 16.40 3.58
N MET A 238 6.88 15.91 4.15
CA MET A 238 8.00 15.36 3.36
C MET A 238 7.57 14.18 2.49
N ILE A 239 6.78 13.23 3.02
CA ILE A 239 6.25 12.10 2.25
C ILE A 239 5.35 12.58 1.11
N VAL A 240 4.49 13.56 1.39
CA VAL A 240 3.58 14.14 0.40
C VAL A 240 4.36 14.80 -0.72
N ASP A 241 5.35 15.64 -0.39
CA ASP A 241 6.19 16.32 -1.37
C ASP A 241 6.96 15.34 -2.25
N LEU A 242 7.63 14.34 -1.66
CA LEU A 242 8.37 13.33 -2.40
C LEU A 242 7.48 12.49 -3.31
N ALA A 243 6.30 12.11 -2.84
CA ALA A 243 5.34 11.35 -3.63
C ALA A 243 4.78 12.19 -4.79
N ARG A 244 4.40 13.46 -4.53
CA ARG A 244 3.96 14.40 -5.57
C ARG A 244 5.01 14.55 -6.65
N ASP A 245 6.25 14.86 -6.27
CA ASP A 245 7.34 15.10 -7.23
C ASP A 245 7.61 13.85 -8.08
N TRP A 246 7.55 12.65 -7.46
CA TRP A 246 7.66 11.38 -8.19
C TRP A 246 6.53 11.18 -9.19
N TYR A 247 5.28 11.44 -8.80
CA TYR A 247 4.13 11.26 -9.69
C TYR A 247 4.09 12.28 -10.83
N LEU A 248 4.56 13.50 -10.60
CA LEU A 248 4.52 14.58 -11.59
C LEU A 248 5.74 14.59 -12.51
N CYS A 249 6.83 13.92 -12.18
CA CYS A 249 8.01 13.86 -13.01
C CYS A 249 7.70 13.18 -14.35
N GLU A 250 7.97 13.84 -15.47
CA GLU A 250 7.72 13.29 -16.84
C GLU A 250 8.74 12.21 -17.21
N GLU A 251 10.00 12.38 -16.78
CA GLU A 251 11.05 11.39 -16.91
C GLU A 251 11.36 10.85 -15.51
N VAL A 252 11.42 9.52 -15.37
CA VAL A 252 11.98 8.90 -14.18
C VAL A 252 13.47 9.23 -14.15
N LEU A 253 13.78 10.42 -13.66
CA LEU A 253 15.15 10.79 -13.32
C LEU A 253 15.60 9.79 -12.26
N LEU A 254 16.48 8.88 -12.69
CA LEU A 254 17.21 7.99 -11.78
C LEU A 254 17.75 8.87 -10.66
N CYS A 255 17.24 8.68 -9.45
CA CYS A 255 17.40 9.59 -8.34
C CYS A 255 18.84 10.00 -8.12
N GLU A 256 19.16 11.27 -8.33
CA GLU A 256 20.35 11.94 -7.77
C GLU A 256 20.11 12.39 -6.31
N TYR A 257 19.17 11.75 -5.59
CA TYR A 257 19.09 11.88 -4.14
C TYR A 257 20.16 10.95 -3.54
N ARG A 258 21.38 11.46 -3.51
CA ARG A 258 22.50 10.90 -2.74
C ARG A 258 22.47 11.41 -1.31
#